data_c7c26e2842a2a7736a9cd9598b759ead
#
_entry.id   c7c26e2842a2a7736a9cd9598b759ead
#
_cell.length_a   1.000
_cell.length_b   1.000
_cell.length_c   1.000
_cell.angle_alpha   90.00
_cell.angle_beta   90.00
_cell.angle_gamma   90.00
#
_symmetry.space_group_name_H-M   'P 1'
#
loop_
_entity.id
_entity.type
_entity.pdbx_description
1 polymer ?
#
loop_
_entity_poly.entity_id
_entity_poly.type
_entity_poly.pdbx_seq_one_letter_code
_entity_poly.pdbx_strand_id
1 'polypeptide(L)'
;SINNHQISKSPAGNQVRRMIYAFSRDGGLPGSSLWHKINPRTRTPTNAVWLGVGTSAVVGLLSLVQKGGVETAFFALTGICVIGLYISYVIPIFLRLRNEQFQVGPWNLKGYHKLVGWTAIVWVVFISVLFCAPLFKPFWPLGGSETVEGVTYYNINNFNFTGPLILLSFVGVGVWWVASAKNWFKGPKVQGSRDELMAIERELEALEG
;
A
#
# COMPACT_ATOMS: atom_id res chain seq x y z
N SER A 1 0.76 30.14 7.94
CA SER A 1 1.84 29.16 7.78
C SER A 1 1.58 27.97 8.66
N ILE A 2 1.27 26.84 8.05
CA ILE A 2 1.09 25.56 8.76
C ILE A 2 2.46 25.19 9.31
N ASN A 3 2.61 25.30 10.62
CA ASN A 3 3.87 25.00 11.31
C ASN A 3 4.18 23.51 11.18
N ASN A 4 5.40 23.16 10.74
CA ASN A 4 5.90 21.77 10.66
C ASN A 4 5.69 20.96 11.96
N HIS A 5 5.55 21.64 13.08
CA HIS A 5 5.27 21.09 14.39
C HIS A 5 3.83 20.55 14.54
N GLN A 6 2.87 21.13 13.81
CA GLN A 6 1.48 20.68 13.78
C GLN A 6 1.30 19.41 12.96
N ILE A 7 1.98 19.31 11.80
CA ILE A 7 1.93 18.12 10.95
C ILE A 7 2.56 16.91 11.67
N SER A 8 3.64 17.15 12.42
CA SER A 8 4.31 16.11 13.21
C SER A 8 3.47 15.58 14.38
N LYS A 9 2.46 16.33 14.83
CA LYS A 9 1.57 15.93 15.94
C LYS A 9 0.28 15.26 15.48
N SER A 10 -0.08 15.33 14.19
CA SER A 10 -1.26 14.66 13.69
C SER A 10 -1.08 13.13 13.74
N PRO A 11 -2.08 12.36 14.17
CA PRO A 11 -2.00 10.89 14.18
C PRO A 11 -1.62 10.31 12.81
N ALA A 12 -2.20 10.82 11.74
CA ALA A 12 -1.93 10.40 10.36
C ALA A 12 -0.48 10.70 9.94
N GLY A 13 0.03 11.91 10.21
CA GLY A 13 1.41 12.29 9.91
C GLY A 13 2.44 11.43 10.66
N ASN A 14 2.12 11.02 11.90
CA ASN A 14 2.96 10.11 12.67
C ASN A 14 2.99 8.70 12.08
N GLN A 15 1.87 8.20 11.57
CA GLN A 15 1.78 6.87 10.95
C GLN A 15 2.60 6.81 9.66
N VAL A 16 2.40 7.76 8.75
CA VAL A 16 3.14 7.83 7.47
C VAL A 16 4.65 7.93 7.73
N ARG A 17 5.08 8.77 8.65
CA ARG A 17 6.49 8.90 9.03
C ARG A 17 7.10 7.59 9.54
N ARG A 18 6.39 6.89 10.44
CA ARG A 18 6.85 5.61 10.99
C ARG A 18 6.96 4.54 9.91
N MET A 19 5.98 4.48 9.03
CA MET A 19 5.97 3.54 7.91
C MET A 19 7.13 3.80 6.94
N ILE A 20 7.33 5.04 6.50
CA ILE A 20 8.45 5.41 5.63
C ILE A 20 9.78 5.09 6.30
N TYR A 21 9.93 5.44 7.59
CA TYR A 21 11.14 5.16 8.36
C TYR A 21 11.42 3.65 8.45
N ALA A 22 10.45 2.86 8.87
CA ALA A 22 10.61 1.41 9.01
C ALA A 22 10.96 0.76 7.67
N PHE A 23 10.25 1.11 6.61
CA PHE A 23 10.47 0.55 5.28
C PHE A 23 11.82 0.99 4.68
N SER A 24 12.26 2.21 4.93
CA SER A 24 13.59 2.68 4.51
C SER A 24 14.71 2.08 5.35
N ARG A 25 14.51 1.87 6.65
CA ARG A 25 15.48 1.18 7.50
C ARG A 25 15.77 -0.24 7.01
N ASP A 26 14.73 -0.94 6.60
CA ASP A 26 14.84 -2.30 6.06
C ASP A 26 15.39 -2.33 4.64
N GLY A 27 15.55 -1.15 4.02
CA GLY A 27 16.07 -1.02 2.67
C GLY A 27 14.99 -1.14 1.59
N GLY A 28 13.71 -1.14 1.95
CA GLY A 28 12.59 -1.34 1.02
C GLY A 28 12.28 -0.14 0.12
N LEU A 29 12.91 1.03 0.31
CA LEU A 29 12.70 2.21 -0.51
C LEU A 29 13.93 2.57 -1.36
N PRO A 30 13.75 3.13 -2.58
CA PRO A 30 14.85 3.74 -3.32
C PRO A 30 15.47 4.86 -2.49
N GLY A 31 16.80 4.89 -2.40
CA GLY A 31 17.49 5.89 -1.58
C GLY A 31 17.28 5.72 -0.07
N SER A 32 17.07 4.52 0.41
CA SER A 32 16.85 4.16 1.82
C SER A 32 17.83 4.83 2.77
N SER A 33 19.11 4.95 2.38
CA SER A 33 20.15 5.58 3.18
C SER A 33 19.89 7.06 3.52
N LEU A 34 19.07 7.73 2.73
CA LEU A 34 18.67 9.13 2.96
C LEU A 34 17.45 9.22 3.89
N TRP A 35 16.49 8.35 3.71
CA TRP A 35 15.18 8.46 4.37
C TRP A 35 15.16 7.96 5.80
N HIS A 36 16.05 7.01 6.17
CA HIS A 36 16.11 6.50 7.55
C HIS A 36 17.04 7.31 8.46
N LYS A 37 17.68 8.39 7.97
CA LYS A 37 18.52 9.23 8.81
C LYS A 37 17.69 9.95 9.88
N ILE A 38 18.11 9.78 11.14
CA ILE A 38 17.52 10.47 12.28
C ILE A 38 18.30 11.77 12.49
N ASN A 39 17.58 12.87 12.60
CA ASN A 39 18.18 14.16 12.92
C ASN A 39 18.58 14.17 14.42
N PRO A 40 19.87 14.43 14.75
CA PRO A 40 20.36 14.41 16.13
C PRO A 40 19.65 15.42 17.05
N ARG A 41 19.26 16.59 16.52
CA ARG A 41 18.63 17.66 17.29
C ARG A 41 17.16 17.36 17.64
N THR A 42 16.41 16.82 16.68
CA THR A 42 14.96 16.59 16.84
C THR A 42 14.64 15.15 17.21
N ARG A 43 15.60 14.23 17.16
CA ARG A 43 15.46 12.78 17.33
C ARG A 43 14.33 12.19 16.47
N THR A 44 14.10 12.80 15.31
CA THR A 44 13.06 12.40 14.37
C THR A 44 13.64 12.17 12.97
N PRO A 45 13.06 11.26 12.16
CA PRO A 45 13.47 11.05 10.77
C PRO A 45 12.87 12.15 9.88
N THR A 46 13.49 13.35 9.92
CA THR A 46 13.04 14.55 9.19
C THR A 46 12.92 14.32 7.69
N ASN A 47 13.83 13.55 7.11
CA ASN A 47 13.79 13.24 5.68
C ASN A 47 12.57 12.42 5.30
N ALA A 48 12.16 11.45 6.14
CA ALA A 48 10.93 10.68 5.93
C ALA A 48 9.67 11.56 6.01
N VAL A 49 9.67 12.59 6.88
CA VAL A 49 8.58 13.57 6.95
C VAL A 49 8.49 14.36 5.64
N TRP A 50 9.64 14.88 5.15
CA TRP A 50 9.66 15.64 3.90
C TRP A 50 9.25 14.80 2.69
N LEU A 51 9.62 13.51 2.64
CA LEU A 51 9.14 12.60 1.61
C LEU A 51 7.62 12.45 1.66
N GLY A 52 7.04 12.25 2.85
CA GLY A 52 5.60 12.13 3.02
C GLY A 52 4.85 13.41 2.64
N VAL A 53 5.35 14.57 3.04
CA VAL A 53 4.75 15.87 2.68
C VAL A 53 4.89 16.14 1.19
N GLY A 54 6.07 15.86 0.61
CA GLY A 54 6.32 16.07 -0.82
C GLY A 54 5.42 15.20 -1.70
N THR A 55 5.27 13.93 -1.39
CA THR A 55 4.37 13.03 -2.13
C THR A 55 2.92 13.47 -2.01
N SER A 56 2.46 13.86 -0.82
CA SER A 56 1.11 14.37 -0.62
C SER A 56 0.86 15.68 -1.37
N ALA A 57 1.85 16.57 -1.41
CA ALA A 57 1.75 17.82 -2.16
C ALA A 57 1.67 17.58 -3.68
N VAL A 58 2.49 16.67 -4.22
CA VAL A 58 2.44 16.29 -5.64
C VAL A 58 1.07 15.73 -6.01
N VAL A 59 0.54 14.83 -5.19
CA VAL A 59 -0.80 14.26 -5.41
C VAL A 59 -1.88 15.35 -5.34
N GLY A 60 -1.79 16.26 -4.37
CA GLY A 60 -2.71 17.40 -4.24
C GLY A 60 -2.66 18.35 -5.44
N LEU A 61 -1.46 18.67 -5.94
CA LEU A 61 -1.28 19.51 -7.13
C LEU A 61 -1.83 18.83 -8.39
N LEU A 62 -1.61 17.53 -8.56
CA LEU A 62 -2.16 16.78 -9.69
C LEU A 62 -3.69 16.80 -9.67
N SER A 63 -4.33 16.77 -8.51
CA SER A 63 -5.79 16.85 -8.41
C SER A 63 -6.36 18.22 -8.81
N LEU A 64 -5.57 19.30 -8.70
CA LEU A 64 -5.97 20.65 -9.12
C LEU A 64 -5.87 20.87 -10.63
N VAL A 65 -5.03 20.11 -11.32
CA VAL A 65 -4.80 20.25 -12.77
C VAL A 65 -5.92 19.60 -13.59
N GLN A 66 -6.62 18.64 -13.03
CA GLN A 66 -7.69 17.93 -13.73
C GLN A 66 -8.94 18.81 -13.89
N LYS A 67 -9.35 19.04 -15.14
CA LYS A 67 -10.60 19.76 -15.47
C LYS A 67 -11.88 19.03 -15.01
N GLY A 68 -11.79 17.77 -14.61
CA GLY A 68 -12.91 16.97 -14.11
C GLY A 68 -13.25 17.15 -12.63
N GLY A 69 -12.55 18.05 -11.95
CA GLY A 69 -12.79 18.38 -10.55
C GLY A 69 -12.05 17.48 -9.53
N VAL A 70 -12.02 17.98 -8.31
CA VAL A 70 -11.40 17.33 -7.13
C VAL A 70 -11.98 15.93 -6.89
N GLU A 71 -13.22 15.70 -7.29
CA GLU A 71 -13.95 14.46 -7.06
C GLU A 71 -13.31 13.26 -7.76
N THR A 72 -12.96 13.39 -9.05
CA THR A 72 -12.37 12.28 -9.83
C THR A 72 -11.02 11.83 -9.26
N ALA A 73 -10.18 12.79 -8.88
CA ALA A 73 -8.90 12.49 -8.25
C ALA A 73 -9.07 11.84 -6.87
N PHE A 74 -10.03 12.33 -6.09
CA PHE A 74 -10.36 11.77 -4.78
C PHE A 74 -10.83 10.31 -4.88
N PHE A 75 -11.74 10.00 -5.80
CA PHE A 75 -12.21 8.63 -6.04
C PHE A 75 -11.08 7.71 -6.50
N ALA A 76 -10.23 8.16 -7.43
CA ALA A 76 -9.09 7.38 -7.89
C ALA A 76 -8.11 7.07 -6.76
N LEU A 77 -7.77 8.05 -5.93
CA LEU A 77 -6.87 7.88 -4.78
C LEU A 77 -7.46 6.95 -3.74
N THR A 78 -8.74 7.11 -3.41
CA THR A 78 -9.44 6.24 -2.48
C THR A 78 -9.47 4.80 -3.00
N GLY A 79 -9.77 4.61 -4.28
CA GLY A 79 -9.74 3.28 -4.92
C GLY A 79 -8.37 2.62 -4.85
N ILE A 80 -7.29 3.36 -5.15
CA ILE A 80 -5.91 2.86 -5.05
C ILE A 80 -5.57 2.44 -3.62
N CYS A 81 -5.92 3.26 -2.62
CA CYS A 81 -5.66 2.96 -1.21
C CYS A 81 -6.39 1.68 -0.78
N VAL A 82 -7.66 1.54 -1.12
CA VAL A 82 -8.48 0.37 -0.77
C VAL A 82 -7.94 -0.89 -1.44
N ILE A 83 -7.72 -0.86 -2.76
CA ILE A 83 -7.23 -2.02 -3.51
C ILE A 83 -5.82 -2.41 -3.05
N GLY A 84 -4.92 -1.44 -2.85
CA GLY A 84 -3.57 -1.70 -2.37
C GLY A 84 -3.55 -2.38 -1.00
N LEU A 85 -4.42 -1.93 -0.09
CA LEU A 85 -4.57 -2.52 1.23
C LEU A 85 -5.10 -3.96 1.15
N TYR A 86 -6.16 -4.20 0.38
CA TYR A 86 -6.73 -5.54 0.19
C TYR A 86 -5.73 -6.51 -0.44
N ILE A 87 -4.97 -6.08 -1.44
CA ILE A 87 -3.92 -6.92 -2.05
C ILE A 87 -2.84 -7.26 -1.02
N SER A 88 -2.41 -6.29 -0.20
CA SER A 88 -1.42 -6.54 0.85
C SER A 88 -1.86 -7.62 1.84
N TYR A 89 -3.14 -7.67 2.17
CA TYR A 89 -3.68 -8.69 3.08
C TYR A 89 -3.91 -10.04 2.39
N VAL A 90 -4.26 -10.05 1.11
CA VAL A 90 -4.52 -11.29 0.37
C VAL A 90 -3.25 -12.07 0.05
N ILE A 91 -2.12 -11.38 -0.17
CA ILE A 91 -0.84 -12.06 -0.48
C ILE A 91 -0.44 -13.07 0.60
N PRO A 92 -0.39 -12.74 1.90
CA PRO A 92 -0.09 -13.72 2.95
C PRO A 92 -1.09 -14.89 3.00
N ILE A 93 -2.39 -14.62 2.78
CA ILE A 93 -3.43 -15.66 2.74
C ILE A 93 -3.17 -16.62 1.60
N PHE A 94 -2.87 -16.10 0.41
CA PHE A 94 -2.55 -16.90 -0.77
C PHE A 94 -1.28 -17.74 -0.57
N LEU A 95 -0.23 -17.14 -0.02
CA LEU A 95 1.03 -17.85 0.28
C LEU A 95 0.81 -18.97 1.30
N ARG A 96 0.01 -18.72 2.34
CA ARG A 96 -0.37 -19.76 3.31
C ARG A 96 -1.11 -20.92 2.65
N LEU A 97 -2.05 -20.65 1.73
CA LEU A 97 -2.79 -21.69 1.02
C LEU A 97 -1.90 -22.56 0.12
N ARG A 98 -0.79 -22.01 -0.38
CA ARG A 98 0.20 -22.72 -1.19
C ARG A 98 1.25 -23.46 -0.36
N ASN A 99 1.49 -23.03 0.88
CA ASN A 99 2.48 -23.63 1.75
C ASN A 99 1.86 -24.71 2.64
N GLU A 100 2.07 -25.97 2.29
CA GLU A 100 1.57 -27.13 3.04
C GLU A 100 2.31 -27.34 4.37
N GLN A 101 3.53 -26.82 4.49
CA GLN A 101 4.37 -26.95 5.70
C GLN A 101 4.19 -25.78 6.67
N PHE A 102 3.10 -25.02 6.53
CA PHE A 102 2.84 -23.88 7.42
C PHE A 102 2.57 -24.34 8.85
N GLN A 103 3.40 -23.90 9.79
CA GLN A 103 3.20 -24.14 11.22
C GLN A 103 1.95 -23.43 11.71
N VAL A 104 1.02 -24.20 12.24
CA VAL A 104 -0.29 -23.69 12.67
C VAL A 104 -0.16 -23.23 14.11
N GLY A 105 -0.56 -21.99 14.38
CA GLY A 105 -0.58 -21.46 15.75
C GLY A 105 -1.68 -22.09 16.64
N PRO A 106 -1.71 -21.72 17.93
CA PRO A 106 -2.68 -22.25 18.90
C PRO A 106 -4.13 -22.07 18.47
N TRP A 107 -4.44 -20.96 17.82
CA TRP A 107 -5.74 -20.67 17.25
C TRP A 107 -5.74 -20.93 15.75
N ASN A 108 -6.57 -21.85 15.30
CA ASN A 108 -6.67 -22.18 13.88
C ASN A 108 -8.10 -22.59 13.47
N LEU A 109 -8.41 -22.37 12.20
CA LEU A 109 -9.72 -22.70 11.58
C LEU A 109 -9.85 -24.18 11.19
N LYS A 110 -8.88 -25.02 11.59
CA LYS A 110 -8.84 -26.44 11.21
C LYS A 110 -9.09 -26.64 9.71
N GLY A 111 -10.03 -27.52 9.33
CA GLY A 111 -10.35 -27.80 7.93
C GLY A 111 -10.96 -26.64 7.12
N TYR A 112 -11.55 -25.64 7.77
CA TYR A 112 -12.21 -24.52 7.11
C TYR A 112 -11.24 -23.45 6.59
N HIS A 113 -9.96 -23.50 6.94
CA HIS A 113 -8.99 -22.48 6.54
C HIS A 113 -8.85 -22.32 5.02
N LYS A 114 -8.97 -23.42 4.25
CA LYS A 114 -8.91 -23.38 2.78
C LYS A 114 -10.13 -22.67 2.19
N LEU A 115 -11.32 -23.02 2.67
CA LEU A 115 -12.57 -22.41 2.21
C LEU A 115 -12.58 -20.91 2.50
N VAL A 116 -12.30 -20.51 3.72
CA VAL A 116 -12.25 -19.09 4.13
C VAL A 116 -11.18 -18.33 3.35
N GLY A 117 -10.00 -18.92 3.17
CA GLY A 117 -8.91 -18.30 2.43
C GLY A 117 -9.25 -18.06 0.96
N TRP A 118 -9.83 -19.05 0.26
CA TRP A 118 -10.26 -18.88 -1.12
C TRP A 118 -11.42 -17.90 -1.26
N THR A 119 -12.38 -17.91 -0.35
CA THR A 119 -13.48 -16.93 -0.33
C THR A 119 -12.93 -15.51 -0.18
N ALA A 120 -11.95 -15.29 0.70
CA ALA A 120 -11.30 -14.00 0.87
C ALA A 120 -10.60 -13.53 -0.40
N ILE A 121 -9.90 -14.44 -1.10
CA ILE A 121 -9.20 -14.11 -2.35
C ILE A 121 -10.20 -13.71 -3.43
N VAL A 122 -11.25 -14.51 -3.63
CA VAL A 122 -12.32 -14.23 -4.61
C VAL A 122 -12.99 -12.89 -4.30
N TRP A 123 -13.29 -12.64 -3.03
CA TRP A 123 -13.87 -11.36 -2.59
C TRP A 123 -12.98 -10.17 -2.92
N VAL A 124 -11.67 -10.26 -2.62
CA VAL A 124 -10.74 -9.17 -2.91
C VAL A 124 -10.61 -8.92 -4.41
N VAL A 125 -10.56 -9.98 -5.22
CA VAL A 125 -10.55 -9.84 -6.69
C VAL A 125 -11.83 -9.15 -7.16
N PHE A 126 -13.00 -9.60 -6.69
CA PHE A 126 -14.30 -9.01 -7.02
C PHE A 126 -14.36 -7.51 -6.69
N ILE A 127 -14.01 -7.14 -5.46
CA ILE A 127 -13.98 -5.75 -5.02
C ILE A 127 -12.97 -4.92 -5.82
N SER A 128 -11.79 -5.48 -6.12
CA SER A 128 -10.78 -4.77 -6.92
C SER A 128 -11.29 -4.45 -8.33
N VAL A 129 -11.97 -5.41 -8.96
CA VAL A 129 -12.62 -5.20 -10.26
C VAL A 129 -13.73 -4.16 -10.16
N LEU A 130 -14.54 -4.21 -9.11
CA LEU A 130 -15.63 -3.25 -8.89
C LEU A 130 -15.09 -1.82 -8.73
N PHE A 131 -14.01 -1.61 -7.98
CA PHE A 131 -13.39 -0.29 -7.84
C PHE A 131 -12.70 0.22 -9.12
N CYS A 132 -12.31 -0.68 -10.01
CA CYS A 132 -11.79 -0.31 -11.34
C CYS A 132 -12.91 -0.07 -12.36
N ALA A 133 -14.16 -0.46 -12.04
CA ALA A 133 -15.31 -0.27 -12.92
C ALA A 133 -15.63 1.23 -13.13
N PRO A 134 -16.23 1.62 -14.27
CA PRO A 134 -16.62 2.99 -14.51
C PRO A 134 -17.67 3.47 -13.51
N LEU A 135 -17.45 4.67 -12.96
CA LEU A 135 -18.32 5.28 -11.94
C LEU A 135 -19.65 5.80 -12.53
N PHE A 136 -19.63 6.23 -13.78
CA PHE A 136 -20.77 6.86 -14.43
C PHE A 136 -21.05 6.20 -15.77
N LYS A 137 -22.30 5.78 -15.94
CA LYS A 137 -22.89 5.10 -17.10
C LYS A 137 -22.11 3.89 -17.61
N PRO A 138 -22.82 2.78 -17.72
CA PRO A 138 -22.18 1.53 -18.02
C PRO A 138 -21.73 1.54 -19.44
N PHE A 139 -20.56 1.20 -19.58
CA PHE A 139 -20.14 0.09 -20.33
C PHE A 139 -19.26 0.35 -21.52
N TRP A 140 -18.08 -0.08 -21.28
CA TRP A 140 -17.12 -0.62 -22.22
C TRP A 140 -16.68 0.30 -23.37
N PRO A 141 -15.39 0.44 -23.55
CA PRO A 141 -14.38 -0.34 -22.86
C PRO A 141 -13.69 0.33 -21.68
N LEU A 142 -14.01 1.47 -21.19
CA LEU A 142 -13.35 2.05 -19.99
C LEU A 142 -14.10 3.21 -19.34
N GLY A 143 -15.41 3.28 -19.56
CA GLY A 143 -16.24 4.33 -18.96
C GLY A 143 -15.75 5.75 -19.30
N GLY A 144 -16.57 6.57 -19.77
CA GLY A 144 -16.20 7.92 -20.17
C GLY A 144 -17.01 8.41 -21.34
N SER A 145 -17.99 7.63 -21.77
CA SER A 145 -18.91 8.04 -22.82
C SER A 145 -20.11 8.76 -22.23
N GLU A 146 -20.46 9.86 -22.81
CA GLU A 146 -21.67 10.62 -22.57
C GLU A 146 -22.47 10.69 -23.88
N THR A 147 -23.77 10.35 -23.82
CA THR A 147 -24.64 10.40 -24.98
C THR A 147 -25.48 11.66 -24.90
N VAL A 148 -25.24 12.60 -25.81
CA VAL A 148 -26.01 13.82 -25.95
C VAL A 148 -26.70 13.76 -27.33
N GLU A 149 -28.03 13.91 -27.36
CA GLU A 149 -28.83 13.88 -28.59
C GLU A 149 -28.63 12.64 -29.47
N GLY A 150 -28.42 11.46 -28.84
CA GLY A 150 -28.23 10.19 -29.56
C GLY A 150 -26.80 9.96 -30.08
N VAL A 151 -25.90 10.92 -29.94
CA VAL A 151 -24.47 10.76 -30.28
C VAL A 151 -23.67 10.53 -29.03
N THR A 152 -22.86 9.47 -29.03
CA THR A 152 -22.01 9.11 -27.88
C THR A 152 -20.66 9.81 -28.04
N TYR A 153 -20.36 10.70 -27.11
CA TYR A 153 -19.08 11.39 -27.01
C TYR A 153 -18.24 10.76 -25.89
N TYR A 154 -16.94 10.65 -26.11
CA TYR A 154 -16.00 10.23 -25.08
C TYR A 154 -15.63 11.43 -24.20
N ASN A 155 -15.95 11.36 -22.91
CA ASN A 155 -15.59 12.39 -21.94
C ASN A 155 -14.58 11.85 -20.94
N ILE A 156 -13.34 12.28 -21.04
CA ILE A 156 -12.23 11.84 -20.17
C ILE A 156 -12.46 12.17 -18.69
N ASN A 157 -13.33 13.14 -18.39
CA ASN A 157 -13.65 13.50 -17.01
C ASN A 157 -14.46 12.41 -16.28
N ASN A 158 -15.15 11.56 -17.05
CA ASN A 158 -15.93 10.43 -16.51
C ASN A 158 -15.12 9.13 -16.46
N PHE A 159 -13.84 9.19 -16.84
CA PHE A 159 -12.96 8.02 -16.85
C PHE A 159 -12.50 7.64 -15.44
N ASN A 160 -12.57 6.36 -15.10
CA ASN A 160 -12.04 5.87 -13.83
C ASN A 160 -10.53 5.60 -13.92
N PHE A 161 -9.74 6.53 -13.41
CA PHE A 161 -8.27 6.43 -13.40
C PHE A 161 -7.72 5.41 -12.41
N THR A 162 -8.55 4.82 -11.53
CA THR A 162 -8.11 3.87 -10.50
C THR A 162 -7.37 2.68 -11.10
N GLY A 163 -7.94 2.03 -12.10
CA GLY A 163 -7.35 0.86 -12.75
C GLY A 163 -5.97 1.15 -13.38
N PRO A 164 -5.85 2.11 -14.29
CA PRO A 164 -4.58 2.51 -14.88
C PRO A 164 -3.51 2.91 -13.86
N LEU A 165 -3.88 3.65 -12.83
CA LEU A 165 -2.94 4.10 -11.79
C LEU A 165 -2.44 2.94 -10.93
N ILE A 166 -3.30 1.98 -10.60
CA ILE A 166 -2.89 0.75 -9.91
C ILE A 166 -1.93 -0.05 -10.78
N LEU A 167 -2.27 -0.26 -12.04
CA LEU A 167 -1.40 -0.98 -12.96
C LEU A 167 -0.03 -0.30 -13.08
N LEU A 168 -0.02 1.02 -13.26
CA LEU A 168 1.22 1.81 -13.29
C LEU A 168 2.04 1.65 -12.02
N SER A 169 1.39 1.64 -10.85
CA SER A 169 2.05 1.46 -9.56
C SER A 169 2.69 0.08 -9.44
N PHE A 170 1.98 -0.99 -9.83
CA PHE A 170 2.53 -2.35 -9.81
C PHE A 170 3.66 -2.53 -10.81
N VAL A 171 3.53 -1.99 -12.02
CA VAL A 171 4.59 -2.01 -13.03
C VAL A 171 5.81 -1.24 -12.53
N GLY A 172 5.61 -0.05 -11.97
CA GLY A 172 6.70 0.78 -11.43
C GLY A 172 7.46 0.07 -10.31
N VAL A 173 6.74 -0.49 -9.34
CA VAL A 173 7.35 -1.28 -8.25
C VAL A 173 8.01 -2.55 -8.78
N GLY A 174 7.38 -3.25 -9.72
CA GLY A 174 7.94 -4.45 -10.33
C GLY A 174 9.23 -4.19 -11.11
N VAL A 175 9.26 -3.15 -11.92
CA VAL A 175 10.45 -2.71 -12.65
C VAL A 175 11.57 -2.34 -11.66
N TRP A 176 11.25 -1.55 -10.64
CA TRP A 176 12.23 -1.19 -9.62
C TRP A 176 12.76 -2.43 -8.88
N TRP A 177 11.89 -3.39 -8.53
CA TRP A 177 12.29 -4.65 -7.91
C TRP A 177 13.28 -5.42 -8.78
N VAL A 178 12.95 -5.61 -10.06
CA VAL A 178 13.80 -6.37 -11.01
C VAL A 178 15.12 -5.64 -11.28
N ALA A 179 15.08 -4.32 -11.42
CA ALA A 179 16.25 -3.52 -11.77
C ALA A 179 17.23 -3.33 -10.60
N SER A 180 16.73 -3.26 -9.37
CA SER A 180 17.56 -2.87 -8.23
C SER A 180 17.31 -3.71 -6.99
N ALA A 181 16.10 -3.72 -6.46
CA ALA A 181 15.83 -4.18 -5.10
C ALA A 181 16.15 -5.66 -4.86
N LYS A 182 15.90 -6.54 -5.82
CA LYS A 182 16.16 -7.98 -5.69
C LYS A 182 17.60 -8.33 -5.34
N ASN A 183 18.57 -7.45 -5.68
CA ASN A 183 19.99 -7.73 -5.51
C ASN A 183 20.48 -7.46 -4.08
N TRP A 184 19.78 -6.64 -3.31
CA TRP A 184 20.23 -6.19 -2.01
C TRP A 184 19.16 -6.28 -0.90
N PHE A 185 17.88 -6.36 -1.24
CA PHE A 185 16.81 -6.47 -0.26
C PHE A 185 16.69 -7.92 0.26
N LYS A 186 16.95 -8.09 1.56
CA LYS A 186 16.93 -9.40 2.24
C LYS A 186 15.73 -9.57 3.19
N GLY A 187 14.74 -8.67 3.10
CA GLY A 187 13.61 -8.68 4.02
C GLY A 187 13.79 -7.75 5.22
N PRO A 188 12.85 -7.79 6.18
CA PRO A 188 12.90 -6.97 7.39
C PRO A 188 14.15 -7.26 8.21
N LYS A 189 14.80 -6.20 8.71
CA LYS A 189 15.92 -6.34 9.63
C LYS A 189 15.38 -6.61 11.03
N VAL A 190 15.75 -7.74 11.59
CA VAL A 190 15.39 -8.08 12.97
C VAL A 190 16.06 -7.09 13.91
N GLN A 191 15.27 -6.48 14.78
CA GLN A 191 15.78 -5.59 15.84
C GLN A 191 16.01 -6.42 17.11
N GLY A 192 17.22 -6.40 17.59
CA GLY A 192 17.65 -7.11 18.80
C GLY A 192 19.02 -7.75 18.60
N SER A 193 19.77 -7.90 19.65
CA SER A 193 20.94 -8.75 19.61
C SER A 193 20.50 -10.22 19.44
N ARG A 194 21.37 -11.04 18.84
CA ARG A 194 21.09 -12.48 18.74
C ARG A 194 20.82 -13.10 20.11
N ASP A 195 21.47 -12.59 21.15
CA ASP A 195 21.32 -13.09 22.52
C ASP A 195 19.95 -12.74 23.11
N GLU A 196 19.40 -11.55 22.82
CA GLU A 196 18.04 -11.18 23.24
C GLU A 196 16.97 -12.02 22.51
N LEU A 197 17.16 -12.30 21.23
CA LEU A 197 16.24 -13.16 20.48
C LEU A 197 16.26 -14.59 20.99
N MET A 198 17.44 -15.16 21.26
CA MET A 198 17.56 -16.51 21.84
C MET A 198 17.01 -16.57 23.27
N ALA A 199 17.08 -15.49 24.04
CA ALA A 199 16.47 -15.44 25.37
C ALA A 199 14.94 -15.47 25.28
N ILE A 200 14.36 -14.69 24.37
CA ILE A 200 12.90 -14.69 24.12
C ILE A 200 12.42 -16.05 23.60
N GLU A 201 13.16 -16.68 22.67
CA GLU A 201 12.81 -18.02 22.17
C GLU A 201 12.80 -19.06 23.32
N ARG A 202 13.80 -19.05 24.20
CA ARG A 202 13.83 -19.94 25.37
C ARG A 202 12.68 -19.68 26.36
N GLU A 203 12.32 -18.41 26.58
CA GLU A 203 11.16 -18.09 27.42
C GLU A 203 9.86 -18.60 26.80
N LEU A 204 9.70 -18.48 25.49
CA LEU A 204 8.51 -18.99 24.79
C LEU A 204 8.44 -20.52 24.84
N GLU A 205 9.54 -21.21 24.60
CA GLU A 205 9.61 -22.67 24.72
C GLU A 205 9.30 -23.15 26.15
N ALA A 206 9.74 -22.41 27.17
CA ALA A 206 9.44 -22.74 28.58
C ALA A 206 7.96 -22.50 28.95
N LEU A 207 7.22 -21.67 28.20
CA LEU A 207 5.80 -21.44 28.43
C LEU A 207 4.90 -22.42 27.68
N GLU A 208 5.44 -23.10 26.67
CA GLU A 208 4.70 -24.08 25.85
C GLU A 208 4.85 -25.53 26.38
N GLY A 209 5.74 -25.79 27.31
CA GLY A 209 5.98 -27.09 27.97
C GLY A 209 5.31 -27.19 29.34
#